data_f8efca3657c7e203f3fc773e558e3fc4
#
_entry.id   f8efca3657c7e203f3fc773e558e3fc4
#
_cell.length_a   1.000
_cell.length_b   1.000
_cell.length_c   1.000
_cell.angle_alpha   90.00
_cell.angle_beta   90.00
_cell.angle_gamma   90.00
#
_symmetry.space_group_name_H-M   'P 1'
#
loop_
_entity.id
_entity.type
_entity.pdbx_description
1 polymer ?
#
loop_
_entity_poly.entity_id
_entity_poly.type
_entity_poly.pdbx_seq_one_letter_code
_entity_poly.pdbx_strand_id
1 'polypeptide(L)'
;MLIEGYVRAVLEDHSMLIATDEAGRVVKRPSQPTIGRMLANLQRGNAHLILERVEEGNEGSWYVQVLLRNDNTYQLEFRDGVAAEHCQTRTISQEKVLTAMLGWMVGTPDWKHGFMWNNIGSQFET
;
A
#
# COMPACT_ATOMS: atom_id res chain seq x y z
N MET A 1 -8.63 -18.85 28.49
CA MET A 1 -7.37 -18.61 27.80
C MET A 1 -7.48 -18.77 26.31
N LEU A 2 -7.92 -19.91 25.84
CA LEU A 2 -8.12 -20.15 24.40
C LEU A 2 -9.16 -19.22 23.82
N ILE A 3 -10.17 -18.85 24.60
CA ILE A 3 -11.24 -17.95 24.17
C ILE A 3 -10.72 -16.55 23.93
N GLU A 4 -9.81 -16.05 24.75
CA GLU A 4 -9.23 -14.72 24.55
C GLU A 4 -8.40 -14.66 23.27
N GLY A 5 -7.59 -15.68 23.02
CA GLY A 5 -6.79 -15.75 21.80
C GLY A 5 -7.67 -15.82 20.55
N TYR A 6 -8.75 -16.58 20.63
CA TYR A 6 -9.70 -16.68 19.54
C TYR A 6 -10.41 -15.35 19.28
N VAL A 7 -10.86 -14.68 20.33
CA VAL A 7 -11.54 -13.38 20.19
C VAL A 7 -10.60 -12.35 19.58
N ARG A 8 -9.34 -12.32 20.01
CA ARG A 8 -8.34 -11.39 19.45
C ARG A 8 -8.13 -11.66 17.95
N ALA A 9 -7.99 -12.92 17.56
CA ALA A 9 -7.80 -13.27 16.15
C ALA A 9 -9.01 -12.87 15.32
N VAL A 10 -10.23 -13.07 15.82
CA VAL A 10 -11.45 -12.65 15.13
C VAL A 10 -11.51 -11.13 14.99
N LEU A 11 -11.12 -10.38 16.04
CA LEU A 11 -11.11 -8.92 15.98
C LEU A 11 -10.05 -8.39 15.01
N GLU A 12 -8.91 -9.05 14.92
CA GLU A 12 -7.87 -8.69 13.95
C GLU A 12 -8.30 -8.94 12.51
N ASP A 13 -9.23 -9.89 12.28
CA ASP A 13 -9.77 -10.19 10.96
C ASP A 13 -10.76 -9.14 10.44
N HIS A 14 -11.08 -8.11 11.24
CA HIS A 14 -11.93 -7.02 10.77
C HIS A 14 -11.24 -6.11 9.76
N SER A 15 -9.91 -6.12 9.72
CA SER A 15 -9.20 -5.36 8.69
C SER A 15 -9.21 -6.15 7.38
N MET A 16 -9.33 -5.44 6.27
CA MET A 16 -9.33 -6.04 4.94
C MET A 16 -8.37 -5.28 4.04
N LEU A 17 -7.51 -6.03 3.36
CA LEU A 17 -6.65 -5.47 2.32
C LEU A 17 -7.41 -5.47 1.00
N ILE A 18 -7.31 -4.38 0.25
CA ILE A 18 -7.93 -4.22 -1.06
C ILE A 18 -6.88 -3.65 -2.00
N ALA A 19 -6.70 -4.31 -3.14
CA ALA A 19 -5.82 -3.82 -4.20
C ALA A 19 -6.69 -3.32 -5.35
N THR A 20 -6.39 -2.11 -5.84
CA THR A 20 -7.13 -1.49 -6.95
C THR A 20 -6.14 -0.89 -7.93
N ASP A 21 -6.31 -1.17 -9.23
CA ASP A 21 -5.49 -0.54 -10.26
C ASP A 21 -6.29 0.53 -11.02
N GLU A 22 -5.60 1.29 -11.88
CA GLU A 22 -6.22 2.37 -12.65
C GLU A 22 -7.30 1.85 -13.59
N ALA A 23 -7.14 0.65 -14.12
CA ALA A 23 -8.12 0.03 -15.00
C ALA A 23 -9.42 -0.36 -14.29
N GLY A 24 -9.45 -0.27 -12.96
CA GLY A 24 -10.65 -0.55 -12.17
C GLY A 24 -10.73 -1.97 -11.66
N ARG A 25 -9.67 -2.75 -11.79
CA ARG A 25 -9.63 -4.08 -11.19
C ARG A 25 -9.52 -3.94 -9.68
N VAL A 26 -10.41 -4.62 -8.96
CA VAL A 26 -10.46 -4.59 -7.49
C VAL A 26 -10.30 -6.02 -6.98
N VAL A 27 -9.31 -6.24 -6.13
CA VAL A 27 -9.06 -7.55 -5.52
C VAL A 27 -9.08 -7.40 -4.02
N LYS A 28 -10.04 -8.07 -3.38
CA LYS A 28 -10.14 -8.12 -1.92
C LYS A 28 -9.25 -9.23 -1.38
N ARG A 29 -8.53 -8.95 -0.30
CA ARG A 29 -7.60 -9.88 0.32
C ARG A 29 -6.61 -10.49 -0.68
N PRO A 30 -5.89 -9.63 -1.42
CA PRO A 30 -4.99 -10.12 -2.46
C PRO A 30 -3.87 -10.97 -1.86
N SER A 31 -3.46 -12.00 -2.61
CA SER A 31 -2.27 -12.77 -2.26
C SER A 31 -1.02 -12.00 -2.70
N GLN A 32 0.14 -12.40 -2.17
CA GLN A 32 1.40 -11.80 -2.58
C GLN A 32 1.65 -11.97 -4.08
N PRO A 33 1.45 -13.17 -4.69
CA PRO A 33 1.58 -13.29 -6.14
C PRO A 33 0.63 -12.39 -6.93
N THR A 34 -0.57 -12.14 -6.43
CA THR A 34 -1.51 -11.23 -7.09
C THR A 34 -0.97 -9.81 -7.13
N ILE A 35 -0.40 -9.33 -6.01
CA ILE A 35 0.22 -8.00 -5.99
C ILE A 35 1.38 -7.94 -6.99
N GLY A 36 2.20 -8.99 -7.04
CA GLY A 36 3.30 -9.06 -8.01
C GLY A 36 2.81 -8.96 -9.45
N ARG A 37 1.74 -9.67 -9.79
CA ARG A 37 1.16 -9.62 -11.14
C ARG A 37 0.57 -8.25 -11.45
N MET A 38 -0.15 -7.65 -10.51
CA MET A 38 -0.76 -6.33 -10.73
C MET A 38 0.32 -5.27 -10.92
N LEU A 39 1.40 -5.34 -10.15
CA LEU A 39 2.53 -4.42 -10.32
C LEU A 39 3.20 -4.61 -11.68
N ALA A 40 3.44 -5.87 -12.08
CA ALA A 40 4.08 -6.17 -13.36
C ALA A 40 3.22 -5.74 -14.56
N ASN A 41 1.90 -5.62 -14.38
CA ASN A 41 0.97 -5.21 -15.43
C ASN A 41 0.82 -3.70 -15.56
N LEU A 42 1.53 -2.91 -14.76
CA LEU A 42 1.46 -1.46 -14.90
C LEU A 42 2.05 -1.02 -16.24
N GLN A 43 1.35 -0.12 -16.91
CA GLN A 43 1.70 0.40 -18.22
C GLN A 43 0.93 1.69 -18.47
N ARG A 44 1.19 2.34 -19.60
CA ARG A 44 0.40 3.50 -19.99
C ARG A 44 -1.08 3.11 -20.08
N GLY A 45 -1.94 3.88 -19.45
CA GLY A 45 -3.36 3.59 -19.37
C GLY A 45 -3.77 2.74 -18.18
N ASN A 46 -2.82 2.11 -17.53
CA ASN A 46 -3.02 1.40 -16.27
C ASN A 46 -1.77 1.62 -15.42
N ALA A 47 -1.56 2.85 -14.99
CA ALA A 47 -0.27 3.29 -14.46
C ALA A 47 -0.17 3.24 -12.94
N HIS A 48 -1.29 3.06 -12.20
CA HIS A 48 -1.18 3.03 -10.75
C HIS A 48 -1.85 1.81 -10.12
N LEU A 49 -1.34 1.46 -8.95
CA LEU A 49 -1.84 0.39 -8.11
C LEU A 49 -1.87 0.89 -6.67
N ILE A 50 -3.02 0.77 -6.02
CA ILE A 50 -3.20 1.14 -4.63
C ILE A 50 -3.51 -0.11 -3.82
N LEU A 51 -2.78 -0.31 -2.73
CA LEU A 51 -3.05 -1.35 -1.75
C LEU A 51 -3.45 -0.66 -0.46
N GLU A 52 -4.70 -0.84 -0.05
CA GLU A 52 -5.22 -0.17 1.13
C GLU A 52 -5.68 -1.16 2.19
N ARG A 53 -5.59 -0.72 3.43
CA ARG A 53 -6.11 -1.47 4.57
C ARG A 53 -7.36 -0.77 5.06
N VAL A 54 -8.49 -1.46 4.93
CA VAL A 54 -9.78 -0.95 5.38
C VAL A 54 -10.12 -1.63 6.69
N GLU A 55 -10.39 -0.84 7.71
CA GLU A 55 -10.71 -1.35 9.04
C GLU A 55 -11.97 -0.65 9.53
N GLU A 56 -12.95 -1.46 9.95
CA GLU A 56 -14.23 -0.95 10.41
C GLU A 56 -14.05 -0.09 11.68
N GLY A 57 -14.68 1.07 11.69
CA GLY A 57 -14.60 1.99 12.82
C GLY A 57 -13.35 2.86 12.84
N ASN A 58 -12.49 2.74 11.84
CA ASN A 58 -11.27 3.52 11.76
C ASN A 58 -11.46 4.68 10.79
N GLU A 59 -11.27 5.91 11.29
CA GLU A 59 -11.49 7.12 10.50
C GLU A 59 -10.32 7.51 9.61
N GLY A 60 -9.16 6.89 9.82
CA GLY A 60 -7.96 7.20 9.04
C GLY A 60 -7.86 6.40 7.76
N SER A 61 -6.90 6.77 6.93
CA SER A 61 -6.59 6.09 5.68
C SER A 61 -5.20 5.48 5.74
N TRP A 62 -5.12 4.17 5.54
CA TRP A 62 -3.85 3.45 5.51
C TRP A 62 -3.68 2.80 4.15
N TYR A 63 -2.67 3.24 3.39
CA TYR A 63 -2.41 2.68 2.07
C TYR A 63 -0.96 2.87 1.66
N VAL A 64 -0.55 2.03 0.72
CA VAL A 64 0.65 2.22 -0.08
C VAL A 64 0.22 2.20 -1.54
N GLN A 65 0.75 3.11 -2.35
CA GLN A 65 0.41 3.17 -3.76
C GLN A 65 1.65 3.39 -4.60
N VAL A 66 1.60 2.91 -5.81
CA VAL A 66 2.66 3.10 -6.78
C VAL A 66 2.08 3.65 -8.07
N LEU A 67 2.81 4.60 -8.66
CA LEU A 67 2.51 5.17 -9.96
C LEU A 67 3.71 4.91 -10.88
N LEU A 68 3.45 4.29 -12.03
CA LEU A 68 4.44 4.19 -13.10
C LEU A 68 4.39 5.51 -13.89
N ARG A 69 5.49 6.24 -13.84
CA ARG A 69 5.60 7.55 -14.49
C ARG A 69 5.96 7.41 -15.95
N ASN A 70 5.73 8.47 -16.72
CA ASN A 70 6.02 8.49 -18.15
C ASN A 70 7.50 8.29 -18.49
N ASP A 71 8.40 8.56 -17.54
CA ASP A 71 9.84 8.34 -17.70
C ASP A 71 10.27 6.95 -17.26
N ASN A 72 9.32 6.05 -17.01
CA ASN A 72 9.53 4.67 -16.56
C ASN A 72 10.11 4.55 -15.15
N THR A 73 10.03 5.61 -14.36
CA THR A 73 10.33 5.52 -12.93
C THR A 73 9.06 5.26 -12.15
N TYR A 74 9.19 4.74 -10.93
CA TYR A 74 8.08 4.48 -10.03
C TYR A 74 8.04 5.54 -8.95
N GLN A 75 6.84 6.06 -8.70
CA GLN A 75 6.58 6.94 -7.58
C GLN A 75 5.81 6.13 -6.55
N LEU A 76 6.40 5.96 -5.37
CA LEU A 76 5.81 5.18 -4.29
C LEU A 76 5.38 6.13 -3.20
N GLU A 77 4.15 5.96 -2.69
CA GLU A 77 3.61 6.78 -1.62
C GLU A 77 2.93 5.91 -0.58
N PHE A 78 2.93 6.38 0.65
CA PHE A 78 2.14 5.74 1.69
C PHE A 78 1.50 6.81 2.57
N ARG A 79 0.39 6.43 3.20
CA ARG A 79 -0.26 7.23 4.23
C ARG A 79 -0.53 6.34 5.44
N ASP A 80 -0.08 6.80 6.59
CA ASP A 80 -0.31 6.13 7.87
C ASP A 80 -1.38 6.89 8.66
N GLY A 81 -2.63 6.79 8.21
CA GLY A 81 -3.79 7.30 8.89
C GLY A 81 -4.19 8.72 8.55
N VAL A 82 -3.25 9.66 8.54
CA VAL A 82 -3.53 11.09 8.39
C VAL A 82 -2.58 11.73 7.38
N ALA A 83 -2.98 12.91 6.89
CA ALA A 83 -2.17 13.64 5.90
C ALA A 83 -0.76 13.95 6.41
N ALA A 84 -0.59 14.24 7.70
CA ALA A 84 0.71 14.53 8.29
C ALA A 84 1.69 13.34 8.16
N GLU A 85 1.18 12.14 7.97
CA GLU A 85 1.97 10.92 7.82
C GLU A 85 1.92 10.39 6.37
N HIS A 86 1.90 11.30 5.40
CA HIS A 86 1.90 10.97 3.99
C HIS A 86 3.26 11.25 3.39
N CYS A 87 3.90 10.21 2.87
CA CYS A 87 5.27 10.28 2.36
C CYS A 87 5.36 9.75 0.94
N GLN A 88 6.35 10.25 0.21
CA GLN A 88 6.57 9.91 -1.19
C GLN A 88 8.05 9.65 -1.44
N THR A 89 8.34 8.70 -2.30
CA THR A 89 9.69 8.45 -2.80
C THR A 89 9.63 8.01 -4.26
N ARG A 90 10.79 7.92 -4.90
CA ARG A 90 10.91 7.45 -6.29
C ARG A 90 12.00 6.40 -6.37
N THR A 91 11.81 5.47 -7.31
CA THR A 91 12.80 4.45 -7.61
C THR A 91 12.64 4.00 -9.06
N ILE A 92 13.72 3.49 -9.65
CA ILE A 92 13.67 2.87 -10.97
C ILE A 92 13.40 1.36 -10.86
N SER A 93 13.42 0.81 -9.66
CA SER A 93 13.39 -0.62 -9.42
C SER A 93 11.99 -1.12 -9.09
N GLN A 94 11.41 -1.89 -10.02
CA GLN A 94 10.13 -2.58 -9.76
C GLN A 94 10.27 -3.56 -8.61
N GLU A 95 11.42 -4.24 -8.51
CA GLU A 95 11.67 -5.20 -7.43
C GLU A 95 11.64 -4.52 -6.06
N LYS A 96 12.23 -3.33 -5.94
CA LYS A 96 12.17 -2.57 -4.69
C LYS A 96 10.74 -2.17 -4.33
N VAL A 97 9.95 -1.77 -5.34
CA VAL A 97 8.54 -1.43 -5.13
C VAL A 97 7.79 -2.65 -4.62
N LEU A 98 7.98 -3.80 -5.26
CA LEU A 98 7.30 -5.04 -4.85
C LEU A 98 7.68 -5.41 -3.42
N THR A 99 8.96 -5.39 -3.09
CA THR A 99 9.43 -5.71 -1.74
C THR A 99 8.78 -4.79 -0.70
N ALA A 100 8.68 -3.50 -1.00
CA ALA A 100 8.07 -2.53 -0.11
C ALA A 100 6.57 -2.81 0.08
N MET A 101 5.85 -3.05 -1.02
CA MET A 101 4.41 -3.31 -0.95
C MET A 101 4.10 -4.60 -0.19
N LEU A 102 4.87 -5.66 -0.43
CA LEU A 102 4.70 -6.92 0.29
C LEU A 102 5.05 -6.77 1.77
N GLY A 103 6.10 -6.00 2.09
CA GLY A 103 6.46 -5.71 3.48
C GLY A 103 5.37 -4.93 4.20
N TRP A 104 4.81 -3.92 3.54
CA TRP A 104 3.69 -3.16 4.09
C TRP A 104 2.48 -4.07 4.33
N MET A 105 2.20 -4.95 3.37
CA MET A 105 1.07 -5.87 3.42
C MET A 105 1.13 -6.80 4.62
N VAL A 106 2.31 -7.34 4.94
CA VAL A 106 2.48 -8.26 6.08
C VAL A 106 2.85 -7.53 7.37
N GLY A 107 3.11 -6.22 7.30
CA GLY A 107 3.36 -5.41 8.50
C GLY A 107 4.78 -5.46 9.03
N THR A 108 5.77 -5.79 8.20
CA THR A 108 7.17 -5.75 8.64
C THR A 108 7.60 -4.31 8.89
N PRO A 109 8.23 -4.00 10.04
CA PRO A 109 8.51 -2.60 10.40
C PRO A 109 9.59 -1.94 9.54
N ASP A 110 10.42 -2.70 8.87
CA ASP A 110 11.55 -2.19 8.08
C ASP A 110 11.25 -2.07 6.59
N TRP A 111 9.98 -2.20 6.17
CA TRP A 111 9.61 -2.11 4.76
C TRP A 111 9.98 -0.76 4.13
N LYS A 112 10.09 0.29 4.94
CA LYS A 112 10.43 1.64 4.49
C LYS A 112 11.93 1.82 4.21
N HIS A 113 12.76 0.90 4.67
CA HIS A 113 14.21 1.02 4.53
C HIS A 113 14.63 0.89 3.07
N GLY A 114 15.68 1.57 2.70
CA GLY A 114 16.18 1.56 1.33
C GLY A 114 15.60 2.64 0.43
N PHE A 115 14.74 3.51 0.98
CA PHE A 115 14.18 4.65 0.26
C PHE A 115 14.44 5.94 1.03
N MET A 116 14.55 7.02 0.28
CA MET A 116 14.59 8.37 0.86
C MET A 116 13.19 8.97 0.75
N TRP A 117 12.45 8.95 1.85
CA TRP A 117 11.08 9.42 1.87
C TRP A 117 11.01 10.94 2.08
N ASN A 118 10.09 11.57 1.37
CA ASN A 118 9.75 12.98 1.54
C ASN A 118 8.32 13.06 2.08
N ASN A 119 8.15 13.73 3.21
CA ASN A 119 6.80 13.96 3.74
C ASN A 119 6.12 15.03 2.89
N ILE A 120 5.01 14.69 2.28
CA ILE A 120 4.23 15.59 1.43
C ILE A 120 2.87 15.92 2.04
N GLY A 121 2.71 15.69 3.34
CA GLY A 121 1.44 15.90 4.04
C GLY A 121 0.88 17.31 3.88
N SER A 122 1.75 18.31 3.81
CA SER A 122 1.32 19.71 3.62
C SER A 122 0.59 19.95 2.30
N GLN A 123 0.77 19.09 1.29
CA GLN A 123 0.06 19.21 0.02
C GLN A 123 -1.42 18.88 0.15
N PHE A 124 -1.82 18.22 1.23
CA PHE A 124 -3.21 17.80 1.49
C PHE A 124 -3.90 18.68 2.53
N GLU A 125 -3.20 19.67 3.06
CA GLU A 125 -3.75 20.62 4.01
C GLU A 125 -4.25 21.85 3.24
N THR A 126 -5.47 22.27 3.54
CA THR A 126 -6.08 23.44 2.91
C THR A 126 -6.27 24.57 3.89
#